data_fe5cf624b4a3b75d0c144f83dfd5aa79
#
_entry.id   fe5cf624b4a3b75d0c144f83dfd5aa79
#
_cell.length_a   1.000
_cell.length_b   1.000
_cell.length_c   1.000
_cell.angle_alpha   90.00
_cell.angle_beta   90.00
_cell.angle_gamma   90.00
#
_symmetry.space_group_name_H-M   'P 1'
#
loop_
_entity.id
_entity.type
_entity.pdbx_description
1 polymer ?
#
loop_
_entity_poly.entity_id
_entity_poly.type
_entity_poly.pdbx_seq_one_letter_code
_entity_poly.pdbx_strand_id
1 'polypeptide(L)'
;MSRLGMGERAPWGSFPKVIRNGDLGALKDEPEYQAAKSGDHEAALNLVDRLLTEETVSQIKAVIGDDRPVLLPVLAVEDAGNNKIPLAMAEVLADRLGLDVELGIVQREKVGRTGAGSDHRLAFNPTFVGDVKPGQKYLLLDDTLTMGGTVASLRGYVENRGGKVVAASVMTAHPGAVDLAVKPPMLAAIEKKHGPAMDTYWKEAFGYGIDKFTQGEAGHLKAAASIDAIRTRIAAARHEGVERLDARRTQAAPRAAGAASAVKAGAAGAEGADSALETVEGLEREQRAMIEAAPIEQTYQETLALHVQAKHAQVERVEDRLELLIDRQQARLQQTQAQQPGILSLPATKRAWQNQQAQQQARLQTLHVHLETVREIKDGMGIHGPKVEELATRKMRAENPELASDWDAMREAARRHQMMQKKQEQERKQAQEQRQGRSQSLGLNRN
;
A
#
# COMPACT_ATOMS: atom_id res chain seq x y z
N MET A 1 -21.14 -4.70 21.37
CA MET A 1 -20.65 -3.86 20.23
C MET A 1 -19.23 -4.30 19.89
N SER A 2 -18.94 -4.52 18.62
CA SER A 2 -17.59 -4.88 18.18
C SER A 2 -16.60 -3.77 18.51
N ARG A 3 -15.44 -4.12 19.10
CA ARG A 3 -14.34 -3.18 19.41
C ARG A 3 -13.53 -2.76 18.16
N LEU A 4 -14.03 -3.07 16.99
CA LEU A 4 -13.43 -2.71 15.70
C LEU A 4 -13.30 -1.19 15.55
N GLY A 5 -12.10 -0.72 15.25
CA GLY A 5 -11.82 0.70 15.00
C GLY A 5 -11.82 1.59 16.25
N MET A 6 -11.75 1.00 17.46
CA MET A 6 -11.59 1.75 18.71
C MET A 6 -10.11 1.86 19.04
N GLY A 7 -9.44 2.83 18.40
CA GLY A 7 -8.03 3.11 18.68
C GLY A 7 -7.83 3.58 20.12
N GLU A 8 -6.71 3.19 20.68
CA GLU A 8 -6.32 3.59 22.05
C GLU A 8 -5.84 5.04 22.06
N ARG A 9 -5.99 5.72 23.19
CA ARG A 9 -5.53 7.10 23.39
C ARG A 9 -4.86 7.24 24.75
N ALA A 10 -3.87 8.09 24.83
CA ALA A 10 -3.18 8.47 26.05
C ALA A 10 -3.31 9.98 26.32
N PRO A 11 -3.20 10.45 27.57
CA PRO A 11 -3.14 11.88 27.89
C PRO A 11 -1.98 12.56 27.15
N TRP A 12 -2.19 13.77 26.66
CA TRP A 12 -1.16 14.46 25.84
C TRP A 12 0.10 14.85 26.63
N GLY A 13 -0.07 15.33 27.86
CA GLY A 13 1.07 15.84 28.62
C GLY A 13 1.80 16.96 27.86
N SER A 14 3.13 16.89 27.87
CA SER A 14 4.02 17.83 27.16
C SER A 14 4.48 17.27 25.82
N PHE A 15 3.60 16.58 25.08
CA PHE A 15 3.95 16.03 23.76
C PHE A 15 4.40 17.14 22.80
N PRO A 16 5.56 17.01 22.15
CA PRO A 16 6.08 18.06 21.28
C PRO A 16 5.27 18.18 19.97
N LYS A 17 5.45 19.27 19.26
CA LYS A 17 4.88 19.41 17.92
C LYS A 17 5.47 18.35 17.01
N VAL A 18 4.62 17.82 16.12
CA VAL A 18 5.08 16.88 15.08
C VAL A 18 6.04 17.59 14.12
N ILE A 19 7.15 16.96 13.84
CA ILE A 19 8.13 17.44 12.89
C ILE A 19 7.65 17.08 11.49
N ARG A 20 7.45 18.07 10.62
CA ARG A 20 7.05 17.86 9.24
C ARG A 20 8.21 18.17 8.29
N ASN A 21 8.39 17.34 7.28
CA ASN A 21 9.40 17.58 6.27
C ASN A 21 8.93 18.56 5.18
N GLY A 22 7.67 18.48 4.76
CA GLY A 22 7.10 19.30 3.70
C GLY A 22 5.65 19.68 3.91
N ASP A 23 5.10 20.47 2.99
CA ASP A 23 3.71 20.91 3.02
C ASP A 23 2.75 19.79 2.62
N LEU A 24 1.51 19.87 3.13
CA LEU A 24 0.46 18.90 2.82
C LEU A 24 0.22 18.83 1.32
N GLY A 25 0.27 17.63 0.77
CA GLY A 25 0.08 17.36 -0.65
C GLY A 25 1.36 17.33 -1.48
N ALA A 26 2.50 17.79 -0.97
CA ALA A 26 3.76 17.82 -1.70
C ALA A 26 4.22 16.44 -2.24
N LEU A 27 3.88 15.35 -1.54
CA LEU A 27 4.20 14.00 -2.01
C LEU A 27 3.39 13.55 -3.24
N LYS A 28 2.17 14.09 -3.42
CA LYS A 28 1.26 13.63 -4.50
C LYS A 28 1.78 13.94 -5.89
N ASP A 29 2.61 14.95 -5.98
CA ASP A 29 3.19 15.44 -7.21
C ASP A 29 4.51 14.74 -7.57
N GLU A 30 4.96 13.81 -6.72
CA GLU A 30 6.20 13.07 -6.96
C GLU A 30 5.93 11.79 -7.76
N PRO A 31 6.77 11.47 -8.75
CA PRO A 31 6.54 10.35 -9.67
C PRO A 31 6.49 9.00 -8.96
N GLU A 32 7.28 8.81 -7.89
CA GLU A 32 7.34 7.57 -7.12
C GLU A 32 6.15 7.39 -6.15
N TYR A 33 5.37 8.46 -5.89
CA TYR A 33 4.38 8.47 -4.81
C TYR A 33 3.34 7.35 -4.93
N GLN A 34 2.78 7.13 -6.12
CA GLN A 34 1.75 6.12 -6.31
C GLN A 34 2.30 4.70 -6.15
N ALA A 35 3.50 4.43 -6.67
CA ALA A 35 4.18 3.15 -6.51
C ALA A 35 4.49 2.89 -5.03
N ALA A 36 5.08 3.87 -4.34
CA ALA A 36 5.41 3.81 -2.92
C ALA A 36 4.16 3.56 -2.04
N LYS A 37 3.03 4.22 -2.36
CA LYS A 37 1.73 4.00 -1.69
C LYS A 37 1.11 2.65 -1.98
N SER A 38 1.46 2.04 -3.11
CA SER A 38 0.95 0.75 -3.54
C SER A 38 1.83 -0.44 -3.13
N GLY A 39 2.90 -0.19 -2.35
CA GLY A 39 3.73 -1.25 -1.78
C GLY A 39 5.11 -1.40 -2.41
N ASP A 40 5.48 -0.56 -3.36
CA ASP A 40 6.82 -0.53 -3.93
C ASP A 40 7.79 0.12 -2.95
N HIS A 41 8.67 -0.72 -2.39
CA HIS A 41 9.62 -0.31 -1.36
C HIS A 41 10.77 0.52 -1.95
N GLU A 42 11.25 0.17 -3.13
CA GLU A 42 12.33 0.89 -3.80
C GLU A 42 11.88 2.30 -4.20
N ALA A 43 10.67 2.42 -4.75
CA ALA A 43 10.06 3.71 -5.03
C ALA A 43 9.89 4.56 -3.76
N ALA A 44 9.54 3.93 -2.63
CA ALA A 44 9.41 4.64 -1.35
C ALA A 44 10.77 5.11 -0.82
N LEU A 45 11.82 4.29 -0.90
CA LEU A 45 13.17 4.67 -0.51
C LEU A 45 13.70 5.83 -1.35
N ASN A 46 13.59 5.74 -2.67
CA ASN A 46 14.02 6.79 -3.60
C ASN A 46 13.27 8.10 -3.33
N LEU A 47 11.96 8.04 -3.09
CA LEU A 47 11.14 9.19 -2.73
C LEU A 47 11.61 9.85 -1.44
N VAL A 48 11.78 9.07 -0.38
CA VAL A 48 12.12 9.58 0.94
C VAL A 48 13.56 10.08 0.98
N ASP A 49 14.53 9.33 0.46
CA ASP A 49 15.94 9.73 0.48
C ASP A 49 16.17 11.06 -0.25
N ARG A 50 15.44 11.26 -1.35
CA ARG A 50 15.49 12.49 -2.13
C ARG A 50 14.80 13.68 -1.44
N LEU A 51 13.68 13.45 -0.75
CA LEU A 51 12.85 14.53 -0.21
C LEU A 51 13.10 14.84 1.25
N LEU A 52 13.62 13.90 2.04
CA LEU A 52 13.89 14.11 3.46
C LEU A 52 15.06 15.09 3.63
N THR A 53 14.75 16.28 4.14
CA THR A 53 15.69 17.38 4.24
C THR A 53 16.60 17.25 5.47
N GLU A 54 17.82 17.79 5.38
CA GLU A 54 18.73 17.89 6.51
C GLU A 54 18.19 18.78 7.64
N GLU A 55 17.32 19.74 7.32
CA GLU A 55 16.62 20.53 8.31
C GLU A 55 15.70 19.66 9.17
N THR A 56 14.91 18.78 8.54
CA THR A 56 14.05 17.82 9.25
C THR A 56 14.86 16.89 10.15
N VAL A 57 15.97 16.34 9.64
CA VAL A 57 16.88 15.49 10.42
C VAL A 57 17.46 16.26 11.62
N SER A 58 17.85 17.50 11.43
CA SER A 58 18.37 18.37 12.51
C SER A 58 17.30 18.68 13.56
N GLN A 59 16.06 18.93 13.14
CA GLN A 59 14.93 19.14 14.06
C GLN A 59 14.64 17.86 14.89
N ILE A 60 14.70 16.68 14.27
CA ILE A 60 14.55 15.41 14.96
C ILE A 60 15.66 15.26 16.00
N LYS A 61 16.94 15.47 15.63
CA LYS A 61 18.07 15.44 16.56
C LYS A 61 17.89 16.40 17.74
N ALA A 62 17.41 17.60 17.49
CA ALA A 62 17.19 18.59 18.54
C ALA A 62 16.08 18.15 19.53
N VAL A 63 15.03 17.50 19.06
CA VAL A 63 13.92 17.03 19.91
C VAL A 63 14.30 15.78 20.70
N ILE A 64 15.01 14.82 20.10
CA ILE A 64 15.43 13.60 20.80
C ILE A 64 16.63 13.83 21.74
N GLY A 65 17.45 14.85 21.49
CA GLY A 65 18.66 15.14 22.28
C GLY A 65 19.60 13.93 22.34
N ASP A 66 20.00 13.56 23.55
CA ASP A 66 20.86 12.38 23.80
C ASP A 66 20.07 11.06 23.85
N ASP A 67 18.74 11.12 23.73
CA ASP A 67 17.90 9.93 23.69
C ASP A 67 18.15 9.14 22.40
N ARG A 68 18.08 7.82 22.51
CA ARG A 68 18.14 6.91 21.37
C ARG A 68 16.80 6.18 21.22
N PRO A 69 15.74 6.87 20.76
CA PRO A 69 14.46 6.24 20.58
C PRO A 69 14.53 5.22 19.43
N VAL A 70 13.69 4.19 19.51
CA VAL A 70 13.46 3.29 18.39
C VAL A 70 12.49 3.96 17.42
N LEU A 71 12.80 3.92 16.14
CA LEU A 71 11.95 4.45 15.08
C LEU A 71 10.75 3.53 14.87
N LEU A 72 9.54 4.05 14.99
CA LEU A 72 8.31 3.27 14.88
C LEU A 72 7.46 3.80 13.72
N PRO A 73 7.59 3.22 12.51
CA PRO A 73 6.77 3.58 11.38
C PRO A 73 5.33 3.08 11.52
N VAL A 74 4.37 3.83 11.01
CA VAL A 74 2.97 3.39 10.87
C VAL A 74 2.90 2.34 9.76
N LEU A 75 2.85 1.08 10.15
CA LEU A 75 2.73 -0.06 9.23
C LEU A 75 1.36 -0.73 9.38
N ALA A 76 0.83 -1.27 8.29
CA ALA A 76 -0.37 -2.09 8.28
C ALA A 76 -0.04 -3.51 7.81
N VAL A 77 -0.67 -4.52 8.41
CA VAL A 77 -0.60 -5.91 7.94
C VAL A 77 -1.56 -6.06 6.78
N GLU A 78 -1.05 -6.20 5.57
CA GLU A 78 -1.87 -6.56 4.41
C GLU A 78 -1.05 -7.20 3.28
N ASP A 79 -1.68 -8.16 2.60
CA ASP A 79 -1.08 -8.93 1.50
C ASP A 79 -0.96 -8.14 0.18
N ALA A 80 -1.62 -6.99 0.06
CA ALA A 80 -1.57 -6.19 -1.16
C ALA A 80 -1.64 -4.67 -0.88
N GLY A 81 -0.67 -3.92 -1.38
CA GLY A 81 -0.73 -2.46 -1.47
C GLY A 81 -0.45 -1.71 -0.16
N ASN A 82 0.49 -2.16 0.63
CA ASN A 82 0.93 -1.46 1.84
C ASN A 82 1.71 -0.19 1.50
N ASN A 83 1.32 0.93 2.11
CA ASN A 83 2.08 2.16 2.02
C ASN A 83 3.49 1.99 2.62
N LYS A 84 4.52 2.07 1.77
CA LYS A 84 5.92 1.87 2.16
C LYS A 84 6.63 3.16 2.58
N ILE A 85 6.00 4.32 2.44
CA ILE A 85 6.63 5.61 2.75
C ILE A 85 7.04 5.72 4.23
N PRO A 86 6.21 5.33 5.24
CA PRO A 86 6.65 5.38 6.63
C PRO A 86 7.83 4.43 6.93
N LEU A 87 7.85 3.25 6.31
CA LEU A 87 8.95 2.30 6.42
C LEU A 87 10.24 2.89 5.84
N ALA A 88 10.19 3.38 4.62
CA ALA A 88 11.33 4.03 3.97
C ALA A 88 11.86 5.23 4.78
N MET A 89 10.95 6.01 5.40
CA MET A 89 11.34 7.09 6.30
C MET A 89 12.09 6.58 7.53
N ALA A 90 11.66 5.44 8.09
CA ALA A 90 12.36 4.81 9.20
C ALA A 90 13.76 4.32 8.79
N GLU A 91 13.90 3.70 7.65
CA GLU A 91 15.19 3.18 7.16
C GLU A 91 16.17 4.31 6.85
N VAL A 92 15.74 5.37 6.15
CA VAL A 92 16.60 6.53 5.85
C VAL A 92 17.00 7.25 7.13
N LEU A 93 16.09 7.42 8.10
CA LEU A 93 16.42 8.03 9.39
C LEU A 93 17.31 7.13 10.26
N ALA A 94 17.11 5.79 10.20
CA ALA A 94 17.98 4.84 10.90
C ALA A 94 19.43 4.98 10.44
N ASP A 95 19.65 5.07 9.13
CA ASP A 95 20.98 5.27 8.55
C ASP A 95 21.58 6.64 8.96
N ARG A 96 20.80 7.74 8.80
CA ARG A 96 21.29 9.10 9.08
C ARG A 96 21.49 9.40 10.58
N LEU A 97 20.76 8.72 11.48
CA LEU A 97 20.77 8.98 12.93
C LEU A 97 21.41 7.84 13.74
N GLY A 98 21.68 6.69 13.13
CA GLY A 98 22.18 5.50 13.80
C GLY A 98 21.18 4.93 14.82
N LEU A 99 19.87 4.94 14.53
CA LEU A 99 18.80 4.49 15.40
C LEU A 99 18.21 3.15 14.91
N ASP A 100 17.68 2.36 15.84
CA ASP A 100 17.00 1.10 15.52
C ASP A 100 15.58 1.33 15.02
N VAL A 101 15.02 0.36 14.27
CA VAL A 101 13.65 0.37 13.75
C VAL A 101 12.83 -0.73 14.39
N GLU A 102 11.60 -0.42 14.82
CA GLU A 102 10.62 -1.39 15.32
C GLU A 102 9.61 -1.72 14.21
N LEU A 103 9.56 -2.97 13.81
CA LEU A 103 8.67 -3.47 12.76
C LEU A 103 7.57 -4.41 13.29
N GLY A 104 7.64 -4.81 14.54
CA GLY A 104 6.69 -5.75 15.15
C GLY A 104 5.38 -5.09 15.62
N ILE A 105 5.32 -3.76 15.72
CA ILE A 105 4.09 -3.04 16.07
C ILE A 105 3.41 -2.57 14.79
N VAL A 106 2.28 -3.19 14.46
CA VAL A 106 1.59 -2.99 13.18
C VAL A 106 0.11 -2.70 13.40
N GLN A 107 -0.49 -1.99 12.47
CA GLN A 107 -1.93 -1.74 12.46
C GLN A 107 -2.67 -3.05 12.17
N ARG A 108 -3.58 -3.45 13.08
CA ARG A 108 -4.33 -4.71 12.97
C ARG A 108 -5.24 -4.76 11.75
N GLU A 109 -5.88 -3.64 11.41
CA GLU A 109 -6.87 -3.56 10.36
C GLU A 109 -6.62 -2.30 9.54
N LYS A 110 -6.62 -2.41 8.21
CA LYS A 110 -6.54 -1.23 7.36
C LYS A 110 -7.89 -0.53 7.33
N VAL A 111 -8.02 0.43 8.18
CA VAL A 111 -9.11 1.39 8.08
C VAL A 111 -8.78 2.30 6.89
N GLY A 112 -9.51 2.15 5.78
CA GLY A 112 -9.32 2.95 4.57
C GLY A 112 -9.56 4.44 4.87
N ARG A 113 -8.51 5.17 5.23
CA ARG A 113 -8.58 6.60 5.62
C ARG A 113 -8.25 7.54 4.47
N THR A 114 -7.57 7.03 3.44
CA THR A 114 -7.26 7.80 2.22
C THR A 114 -8.56 8.10 1.48
N GLY A 115 -8.86 9.38 1.28
CA GLY A 115 -10.12 9.81 0.65
C GLY A 115 -11.35 9.78 1.56
N ALA A 116 -11.25 9.26 2.80
CA ALA A 116 -12.36 9.22 3.74
C ALA A 116 -12.64 10.61 4.37
N GLY A 117 -13.92 10.91 4.57
CA GLY A 117 -14.36 12.12 5.26
C GLY A 117 -13.96 12.17 6.74
N SER A 118 -14.09 13.34 7.36
CA SER A 118 -13.71 13.56 8.76
C SER A 118 -14.52 12.70 9.73
N ASP A 119 -15.81 12.49 9.47
CA ASP A 119 -16.67 11.64 10.32
C ASP A 119 -16.21 10.19 10.31
N HIS A 120 -15.82 9.63 9.14
CA HIS A 120 -15.25 8.30 9.04
C HIS A 120 -13.92 8.19 9.79
N ARG A 121 -13.07 9.21 9.71
CA ARG A 121 -11.78 9.24 10.43
C ARG A 121 -11.95 9.30 11.95
N LEU A 122 -13.01 9.94 12.44
CA LEU A 122 -13.39 9.94 13.85
C LEU A 122 -14.02 8.61 14.28
N ALA A 123 -14.88 8.04 13.43
CA ALA A 123 -15.58 6.78 13.71
C ALA A 123 -14.65 5.57 13.74
N PHE A 124 -13.60 5.59 12.91
CA PHE A 124 -12.61 4.52 12.79
C PHE A 124 -11.20 5.03 13.07
N ASN A 125 -10.72 4.76 14.28
CA ASN A 125 -9.33 4.93 14.64
C ASN A 125 -8.58 3.60 14.42
N PRO A 126 -7.33 3.65 13.91
CA PRO A 126 -6.55 2.43 13.75
C PRO A 126 -6.27 1.78 15.11
N THR A 127 -6.36 0.45 15.14
CA THR A 127 -5.92 -0.37 16.25
C THR A 127 -4.60 -1.02 15.90
N PHE A 128 -3.75 -1.23 16.90
CA PHE A 128 -2.41 -1.78 16.71
C PHE A 128 -2.26 -3.10 17.43
N VAL A 129 -1.30 -3.91 17.02
CA VAL A 129 -0.86 -5.16 17.64
C VAL A 129 0.66 -5.23 17.58
N GLY A 130 1.25 -5.99 18.48
CA GLY A 130 2.70 -6.16 18.62
C GLY A 130 3.14 -5.85 20.04
N ASP A 131 4.37 -6.25 20.37
CA ASP A 131 4.91 -6.14 21.71
C ASP A 131 5.59 -4.78 21.94
N VAL A 132 5.09 -4.02 22.91
CA VAL A 132 5.70 -2.77 23.36
C VAL A 132 6.63 -3.10 24.52
N LYS A 133 7.89 -2.69 24.42
CA LYS A 133 8.85 -2.85 25.52
C LYS A 133 8.64 -1.73 26.55
N PRO A 134 8.29 -2.05 27.81
CA PRO A 134 8.13 -1.04 28.86
C PRO A 134 9.40 -0.21 29.05
N GLY A 135 9.25 1.11 29.20
CA GLY A 135 10.37 2.05 29.34
C GLY A 135 11.09 2.40 28.05
N GLN A 136 10.86 1.67 26.94
CA GLN A 136 11.45 1.97 25.65
C GLN A 136 10.91 3.30 25.11
N LYS A 137 11.80 4.15 24.62
CA LYS A 137 11.46 5.39 23.91
C LYS A 137 11.23 5.13 22.45
N TYR A 138 10.21 5.76 21.88
CA TYR A 138 9.83 5.61 20.45
C TYR A 138 9.69 6.97 19.80
N LEU A 139 10.12 7.06 18.53
CA LEU A 139 9.83 8.14 17.59
C LEU A 139 8.87 7.64 16.53
N LEU A 140 7.66 8.17 16.49
CA LEU A 140 6.63 7.74 15.53
C LEU A 140 6.88 8.37 14.15
N LEU A 141 6.68 7.57 13.09
CA LEU A 141 6.86 8.00 11.71
C LEU A 141 5.62 7.69 10.86
N ASP A 142 5.13 8.70 10.13
CA ASP A 142 4.02 8.52 9.18
C ASP A 142 4.29 9.31 7.89
N ASP A 143 3.54 9.05 6.83
CA ASP A 143 3.73 9.76 5.56
C ASP A 143 3.02 11.12 5.55
N THR A 144 1.80 11.18 6.06
CA THR A 144 0.96 12.38 5.94
C THR A 144 0.13 12.61 7.20
N LEU A 145 0.31 13.78 7.80
CA LEU A 145 -0.49 14.22 8.92
C LEU A 145 -1.65 15.11 8.44
N THR A 146 -2.86 14.68 8.74
CA THR A 146 -4.09 15.46 8.53
C THR A 146 -4.72 15.84 9.87
N MET A 147 -5.66 15.04 10.37
CA MET A 147 -6.26 15.24 11.71
C MET A 147 -5.42 14.65 12.84
N GLY A 148 -4.39 13.84 12.55
CA GLY A 148 -3.47 13.24 13.52
C GLY A 148 -4.00 12.02 14.27
N GLY A 149 -5.18 11.52 13.93
CA GLY A 149 -5.80 10.40 14.64
C GLY A 149 -4.98 9.09 14.59
N THR A 150 -4.23 8.83 13.52
CA THR A 150 -3.33 7.66 13.41
C THR A 150 -2.19 7.76 14.41
N VAL A 151 -1.48 8.87 14.41
CA VAL A 151 -0.36 9.15 15.32
C VAL A 151 -0.83 9.11 16.77
N ALA A 152 -1.99 9.71 17.08
CA ALA A 152 -2.57 9.70 18.42
C ALA A 152 -2.95 8.30 18.88
N SER A 153 -3.45 7.43 17.98
CA SER A 153 -3.80 6.05 18.33
C SER A 153 -2.57 5.17 18.53
N LEU A 154 -1.54 5.30 17.67
CA LEU A 154 -0.28 4.58 17.85
C LEU A 154 0.43 5.01 19.13
N ARG A 155 0.45 6.33 19.41
CA ARG A 155 0.96 6.85 20.68
C ARG A 155 0.21 6.26 21.87
N GLY A 156 -1.13 6.25 21.85
CA GLY A 156 -1.94 5.66 22.90
C GLY A 156 -1.66 4.18 23.09
N TYR A 157 -1.49 3.42 22.01
CA TYR A 157 -1.12 2.01 22.05
C TYR A 157 0.21 1.78 22.77
N VAL A 158 1.23 2.55 22.43
CA VAL A 158 2.57 2.45 23.01
C VAL A 158 2.57 2.86 24.48
N GLU A 159 2.00 4.01 24.83
CA GLU A 159 2.05 4.56 26.18
C GLU A 159 1.19 3.77 27.18
N ASN A 160 0.04 3.25 26.76
CA ASN A 160 -0.79 2.39 27.60
C ASN A 160 -0.13 1.04 27.94
N ARG A 161 0.96 0.68 27.24
CA ARG A 161 1.77 -0.54 27.47
C ARG A 161 3.11 -0.25 28.12
N GLY A 162 3.29 0.96 28.63
CA GLY A 162 4.49 1.37 29.37
C GLY A 162 5.66 1.83 28.50
N GLY A 163 5.51 1.90 27.20
CA GLY A 163 6.46 2.58 26.32
C GLY A 163 6.34 4.11 26.42
N LYS A 164 7.29 4.84 25.90
CA LYS A 164 7.29 6.30 25.91
C LYS A 164 7.48 6.86 24.49
N VAL A 165 6.50 7.60 23.99
CA VAL A 165 6.64 8.30 22.70
C VAL A 165 7.23 9.67 22.94
N VAL A 166 8.46 9.89 22.45
CA VAL A 166 9.20 11.14 22.68
C VAL A 166 8.91 12.21 21.62
N ALA A 167 8.60 11.79 20.39
CA ALA A 167 8.26 12.70 19.28
C ALA A 167 7.51 11.93 18.18
N ALA A 168 7.04 12.68 17.17
CA ALA A 168 6.58 12.14 15.90
C ALA A 168 7.11 12.99 14.74
N SER A 169 7.37 12.35 13.60
CA SER A 169 7.74 13.03 12.36
C SER A 169 6.97 12.48 11.18
N VAL A 170 6.68 13.34 10.21
CA VAL A 170 5.92 13.00 9.00
C VAL A 170 6.52 13.64 7.76
N MET A 171 6.35 12.98 6.61
CA MET A 171 6.82 13.58 5.36
C MET A 171 6.03 14.83 5.00
N THR A 172 4.72 14.86 5.22
CA THR A 172 3.91 16.05 4.88
C THR A 172 2.83 16.35 5.89
N ALA A 173 2.63 17.65 6.17
CA ALA A 173 1.54 18.14 6.99
C ALA A 173 1.20 19.60 6.65
N HIS A 174 -0.04 20.01 6.98
CA HIS A 174 -0.34 21.44 7.05
C HIS A 174 0.35 22.07 8.27
N PRO A 175 0.95 23.26 8.16
CA PRO A 175 1.67 23.90 9.30
C PRO A 175 0.83 24.00 10.58
N GLY A 176 -0.47 24.25 10.46
CA GLY A 176 -1.39 24.34 11.60
C GLY A 176 -1.81 23.01 12.22
N ALA A 177 -1.45 21.86 11.61
CA ALA A 177 -1.84 20.53 12.09
C ALA A 177 -0.78 19.86 12.99
N VAL A 178 0.42 20.42 13.07
CA VAL A 178 1.56 19.81 13.76
C VAL A 178 1.45 19.82 15.30
N ASP A 179 0.65 20.71 15.86
CA ASP A 179 0.35 20.78 17.29
C ASP A 179 -0.85 19.88 17.59
N LEU A 180 -0.58 18.62 17.94
CA LEU A 180 -1.62 17.61 18.05
C LEU A 180 -2.47 17.73 19.32
N ALA A 181 -1.89 18.14 20.42
CA ALA A 181 -2.60 18.20 21.69
C ALA A 181 -3.81 19.15 21.62
N VAL A 182 -4.99 18.66 21.98
CA VAL A 182 -6.15 19.52 22.09
C VAL A 182 -5.93 20.59 23.14
N LYS A 183 -6.23 21.83 22.81
CA LYS A 183 -5.97 22.98 23.69
C LYS A 183 -7.17 23.26 24.60
N PRO A 184 -6.92 23.71 25.86
CA PRO A 184 -7.99 24.04 26.79
C PRO A 184 -9.07 24.97 26.24
N PRO A 185 -8.77 26.03 25.48
CA PRO A 185 -9.80 26.88 24.85
C PRO A 185 -10.70 26.13 23.85
N MET A 186 -10.17 25.10 23.17
CA MET A 186 -10.94 24.26 22.26
C MET A 186 -11.91 23.38 23.01
N LEU A 187 -11.46 22.74 24.09
CA LEU A 187 -12.31 21.92 24.98
C LEU A 187 -13.43 22.77 25.57
N ALA A 188 -13.11 23.94 26.14
CA ALA A 188 -14.11 24.88 26.66
C ALA A 188 -15.14 25.33 25.60
N ALA A 189 -14.69 25.53 24.34
CA ALA A 189 -15.59 25.89 23.25
C ALA A 189 -16.53 24.74 22.85
N ILE A 190 -16.06 23.48 22.89
CA ILE A 190 -16.88 22.29 22.66
C ILE A 190 -17.89 22.13 23.79
N GLU A 191 -17.46 22.21 25.05
CA GLU A 191 -18.33 22.11 26.21
C GLU A 191 -19.41 23.21 26.22
N LYS A 192 -19.03 24.46 25.92
CA LYS A 192 -19.98 25.57 25.81
C LYS A 192 -21.04 25.33 24.75
N LYS A 193 -20.66 24.72 23.60
CA LYS A 193 -21.57 24.51 22.45
C LYS A 193 -22.46 23.27 22.62
N HIS A 194 -21.89 22.18 23.09
CA HIS A 194 -22.51 20.86 23.08
C HIS A 194 -22.81 20.30 24.49
N GLY A 195 -22.39 21.00 25.54
CA GLY A 195 -22.51 20.54 26.91
C GLY A 195 -21.62 19.34 27.26
N PRO A 196 -21.68 18.85 28.51
CA PRO A 196 -20.91 17.69 28.98
C PRO A 196 -21.31 16.38 28.28
N ALA A 197 -22.49 16.34 27.68
CA ALA A 197 -22.99 15.15 26.99
C ALA A 197 -22.09 14.72 25.80
N MET A 198 -21.32 15.62 25.21
CA MET A 198 -20.37 15.29 24.13
C MET A 198 -19.24 14.41 24.66
N ASP A 199 -18.65 14.78 25.78
CA ASP A 199 -17.57 14.00 26.42
C ASP A 199 -18.08 12.64 26.92
N THR A 200 -19.27 12.64 27.54
CA THR A 200 -19.93 11.41 28.00
C THR A 200 -20.16 10.45 26.83
N TYR A 201 -20.76 10.95 25.73
CA TYR A 201 -20.94 10.14 24.52
C TYR A 201 -19.63 9.52 24.00
N TRP A 202 -18.56 10.34 23.98
CA TRP A 202 -17.28 9.85 23.47
C TRP A 202 -16.66 8.78 24.36
N LYS A 203 -16.70 8.96 25.68
CA LYS A 203 -16.27 7.95 26.66
C LYS A 203 -17.03 6.63 26.52
N GLU A 204 -18.34 6.69 26.35
CA GLU A 204 -19.19 5.52 26.18
C GLU A 204 -18.97 4.82 24.84
N ALA A 205 -18.87 5.59 23.75
CA ALA A 205 -18.76 5.06 22.39
C ALA A 205 -17.36 4.60 22.02
N PHE A 206 -16.30 5.23 22.56
CA PHE A 206 -14.91 5.03 22.14
C PHE A 206 -13.94 4.70 23.28
N GLY A 207 -14.35 4.78 24.54
CA GLY A 207 -13.53 4.44 25.70
C GLY A 207 -12.54 5.52 26.14
N TYR A 208 -12.58 6.73 25.58
CA TYR A 208 -11.76 7.87 25.97
C TYR A 208 -12.51 9.19 25.84
N GLY A 209 -12.12 10.18 26.63
CA GLY A 209 -12.72 11.51 26.61
C GLY A 209 -12.19 12.43 25.50
N ILE A 210 -12.87 13.55 25.28
CA ILE A 210 -12.46 14.54 24.29
C ILE A 210 -11.16 15.27 24.65
N ASP A 211 -10.72 15.18 25.88
CA ASP A 211 -9.40 15.64 26.37
C ASP A 211 -8.22 14.92 25.71
N LYS A 212 -8.47 13.72 25.17
CA LYS A 212 -7.46 12.91 24.45
C LYS A 212 -7.56 13.06 22.91
N PHE A 213 -8.38 13.97 22.44
CA PHE A 213 -8.48 14.28 21.01
C PHE A 213 -7.24 14.98 20.51
N THR A 214 -7.02 14.89 19.21
CA THR A 214 -6.15 15.84 18.53
C THR A 214 -6.86 17.18 18.36
N GLN A 215 -6.10 18.25 18.21
CA GLN A 215 -6.64 19.58 17.92
C GLN A 215 -7.49 19.58 16.63
N GLY A 216 -7.10 18.79 15.61
CA GLY A 216 -7.88 18.64 14.37
C GLY A 216 -9.20 17.90 14.56
N GLU A 217 -9.21 16.82 15.35
CA GLU A 217 -10.44 16.08 15.72
C GLU A 217 -11.40 16.97 16.52
N ALA A 218 -10.86 17.67 17.51
CA ALA A 218 -11.64 18.60 18.35
C ALA A 218 -12.23 19.75 17.52
N GLY A 219 -11.50 20.27 16.54
CA GLY A 219 -11.99 21.28 15.60
C GLY A 219 -13.18 20.81 14.79
N HIS A 220 -13.17 19.56 14.34
CA HIS A 220 -14.29 18.95 13.62
C HIS A 220 -15.52 18.77 14.52
N LEU A 221 -15.34 18.33 15.79
CA LEU A 221 -16.44 18.28 16.75
C LEU A 221 -17.05 19.64 17.04
N LYS A 222 -16.21 20.66 17.26
CA LYS A 222 -16.68 22.03 17.48
C LYS A 222 -17.51 22.57 16.30
N ALA A 223 -17.13 22.21 15.08
CA ALA A 223 -17.84 22.63 13.86
C ALA A 223 -19.22 21.99 13.72
N ALA A 224 -19.49 20.84 14.32
CA ALA A 224 -20.76 20.13 14.21
C ALA A 224 -21.94 20.98 14.69
N ALA A 225 -23.11 20.83 14.05
CA ALA A 225 -24.30 21.59 14.39
C ALA A 225 -24.83 21.25 15.80
N SER A 226 -24.90 19.96 16.14
CA SER A 226 -25.35 19.45 17.43
C SER A 226 -24.69 18.12 17.76
N ILE A 227 -24.86 17.66 19.01
CA ILE A 227 -24.43 16.34 19.45
C ILE A 227 -25.16 15.22 18.68
N ASP A 228 -26.46 15.38 18.43
CA ASP A 228 -27.26 14.39 17.71
C ASP A 228 -26.81 14.29 16.23
N ALA A 229 -26.44 15.40 15.62
CA ALA A 229 -25.87 15.41 14.28
C ALA A 229 -24.55 14.63 14.25
N ILE A 230 -23.67 14.77 15.23
CA ILE A 230 -22.43 13.98 15.35
C ILE A 230 -22.75 12.50 15.58
N ARG A 231 -23.64 12.18 16.53
CA ARG A 231 -24.04 10.78 16.80
C ARG A 231 -24.54 10.07 15.56
N THR A 232 -25.42 10.73 14.81
CA THR A 232 -25.98 10.19 13.56
C THR A 232 -24.89 9.94 12.51
N ARG A 233 -24.02 10.92 12.28
CA ARG A 233 -22.93 10.80 11.29
C ARG A 233 -21.88 9.75 11.69
N ILE A 234 -21.52 9.69 12.95
CA ILE A 234 -20.59 8.65 13.47
C ILE A 234 -21.21 7.26 13.37
N ALA A 235 -22.54 7.12 13.70
CA ALA A 235 -23.24 5.85 13.57
C ALA A 235 -23.30 5.39 12.10
N ALA A 236 -23.64 6.28 11.18
CA ALA A 236 -23.65 6.01 9.74
C ALA A 236 -22.25 5.61 9.23
N ALA A 237 -21.21 6.38 9.59
CA ALA A 237 -19.84 6.10 9.20
C ALA A 237 -19.36 4.74 9.75
N ARG A 238 -19.76 4.36 11.00
CA ARG A 238 -19.46 3.04 11.55
C ARG A 238 -20.15 1.92 10.81
N HIS A 239 -21.41 2.07 10.46
CA HIS A 239 -22.16 1.08 9.70
C HIS A 239 -21.48 0.82 8.35
N GLU A 240 -21.23 1.86 7.57
CA GLU A 240 -20.53 1.76 6.29
C GLU A 240 -19.12 1.16 6.41
N GLY A 241 -18.38 1.52 7.46
CA GLY A 241 -17.04 1.01 7.66
C GLY A 241 -17.00 -0.46 8.06
N VAL A 242 -17.97 -0.94 8.88
CA VAL A 242 -18.12 -2.35 9.21
C VAL A 242 -18.49 -3.15 7.98
N GLU A 243 -19.44 -2.68 7.17
CA GLU A 243 -19.82 -3.35 5.91
C GLU A 243 -18.63 -3.49 4.95
N ARG A 244 -17.81 -2.44 4.81
CA ARG A 244 -16.58 -2.49 3.99
C ARG A 244 -15.55 -3.48 4.53
N LEU A 245 -15.38 -3.57 5.86
CA LEU A 245 -14.46 -4.53 6.48
C LEU A 245 -14.97 -5.96 6.37
N ASP A 246 -16.27 -6.19 6.53
CA ASP A 246 -16.87 -7.51 6.38
C ASP A 246 -16.85 -7.98 4.92
N ALA A 247 -17.11 -7.09 3.96
CA ALA A 247 -16.97 -7.39 2.53
C ALA A 247 -15.54 -7.81 2.19
N ARG A 248 -14.52 -7.12 2.73
CA ARG A 248 -13.11 -7.50 2.53
C ARG A 248 -12.76 -8.82 3.20
N ARG A 249 -13.28 -9.11 4.41
CA ARG A 249 -13.06 -10.41 5.09
C ARG A 249 -13.69 -11.56 4.34
N THR A 250 -14.84 -11.36 3.75
CA THR A 250 -15.54 -12.38 2.94
C THR A 250 -14.77 -12.65 1.63
N GLN A 251 -14.11 -11.64 1.07
CA GLN A 251 -13.24 -11.77 -0.10
C GLN A 251 -11.88 -12.41 0.22
N ALA A 252 -11.37 -12.22 1.47
CA ALA A 252 -10.07 -12.76 1.91
C ALA A 252 -10.15 -14.15 2.58
N ALA A 253 -11.35 -14.71 2.79
CA ALA A 253 -11.48 -16.06 3.33
C ALA A 253 -11.08 -17.08 2.26
N PRO A 254 -10.05 -17.93 2.47
CA PRO A 254 -9.71 -18.96 1.51
C PRO A 254 -10.88 -19.94 1.42
N ARG A 255 -11.38 -20.19 0.20
CA ARG A 255 -12.22 -21.33 -0.14
C ARG A 255 -11.43 -22.65 0.02
N ALA A 256 -11.08 -22.99 1.27
CA ALA A 256 -10.46 -24.24 1.67
C ALA A 256 -11.51 -25.18 2.30
N ALA A 257 -12.61 -25.39 1.64
CA ALA A 257 -13.59 -26.40 2.07
C ALA A 257 -14.34 -26.97 0.85
N GLY A 258 -13.60 -27.72 0.01
CA GLY A 258 -14.22 -28.35 -1.15
C GLY A 258 -13.38 -29.44 -1.83
N ALA A 259 -12.31 -29.91 -1.18
CA ALA A 259 -11.47 -30.96 -1.76
C ALA A 259 -11.11 -32.06 -0.75
N ALA A 260 -12.11 -32.56 -0.03
CA ALA A 260 -11.92 -33.72 0.82
C ALA A 260 -13.20 -34.53 0.90
N SER A 261 -13.60 -35.17 -0.19
CA SER A 261 -14.47 -36.36 -0.15
C SER A 261 -14.65 -36.97 -1.54
N ALA A 262 -13.71 -37.73 -2.01
CA ALA A 262 -13.94 -38.78 -3.00
C ALA A 262 -12.67 -39.64 -3.19
N VAL A 263 -12.28 -40.37 -2.14
CA VAL A 263 -11.48 -41.60 -2.33
C VAL A 263 -12.02 -42.62 -1.36
N LYS A 264 -12.92 -43.47 -1.84
CA LYS A 264 -13.05 -44.89 -1.50
C LYS A 264 -14.23 -45.48 -2.24
N ALA A 265 -13.97 -46.26 -3.25
CA ALA A 265 -14.54 -47.58 -3.43
C ALA A 265 -13.87 -48.21 -4.64
N GLY A 266 -13.08 -49.23 -4.37
CA GLY A 266 -12.57 -50.11 -5.39
C GLY A 266 -13.62 -51.20 -5.70
N ALA A 267 -13.52 -51.77 -6.86
CA ALA A 267 -13.50 -53.21 -7.08
C ALA A 267 -13.55 -53.51 -8.57
N ALA A 268 -12.74 -54.44 -8.94
CA ALA A 268 -12.42 -55.00 -10.23
C ALA A 268 -13.61 -55.55 -11.04
N GLY A 269 -13.44 -55.48 -12.39
CA GLY A 269 -13.97 -56.49 -13.29
C GLY A 269 -14.97 -55.97 -14.31
N ALA A 270 -14.49 -55.55 -15.49
CA ALA A 270 -15.07 -55.74 -16.83
C ALA A 270 -14.20 -54.97 -17.86
N GLU A 271 -13.12 -55.58 -18.27
CA GLU A 271 -12.20 -55.01 -19.27
C GLU A 271 -12.87 -55.14 -20.66
N GLY A 272 -13.13 -54.00 -21.29
CA GLY A 272 -13.33 -53.92 -22.73
C GLY A 272 -14.39 -52.94 -23.25
N ALA A 273 -15.55 -52.81 -22.63
CA ALA A 273 -16.60 -51.88 -23.04
C ALA A 273 -16.64 -50.58 -22.26
N ASP A 274 -16.17 -50.57 -21.00
CA ASP A 274 -16.11 -49.39 -20.13
C ASP A 274 -15.01 -48.39 -20.56
N SER A 275 -13.92 -48.89 -21.14
CA SER A 275 -12.84 -48.03 -21.61
C SER A 275 -13.21 -47.10 -22.78
N ALA A 276 -14.14 -47.56 -23.63
CA ALA A 276 -14.66 -46.74 -24.75
C ALA A 276 -15.69 -45.73 -24.27
N LEU A 277 -16.52 -46.09 -23.31
CA LEU A 277 -17.50 -45.18 -22.68
C LEU A 277 -16.83 -44.13 -21.83
N GLU A 278 -15.82 -44.47 -21.00
CA GLU A 278 -15.00 -43.51 -20.22
C GLU A 278 -14.27 -42.55 -21.15
N THR A 279 -13.84 -43.00 -22.35
CA THR A 279 -13.16 -42.10 -23.32
C THR A 279 -14.15 -41.10 -23.95
N VAL A 280 -15.38 -41.49 -24.22
CA VAL A 280 -16.42 -40.61 -24.76
C VAL A 280 -16.92 -39.63 -23.71
N GLU A 281 -17.16 -40.07 -22.48
CA GLU A 281 -17.52 -39.19 -21.37
C GLU A 281 -16.37 -38.22 -20.99
N GLY A 282 -15.13 -38.66 -21.17
CA GLY A 282 -13.96 -37.81 -21.03
C GLY A 282 -13.93 -36.68 -22.05
N LEU A 283 -14.17 -37.02 -23.34
CA LEU A 283 -14.23 -36.04 -24.44
C LEU A 283 -15.41 -35.06 -24.30
N GLU A 284 -16.57 -35.56 -23.86
CA GLU A 284 -17.72 -34.66 -23.60
C GLU A 284 -17.49 -33.72 -22.44
N ARG A 285 -16.84 -34.16 -21.35
CA ARG A 285 -16.43 -33.32 -20.23
C ARG A 285 -15.40 -32.26 -20.67
N GLU A 286 -14.47 -32.66 -21.54
CA GLU A 286 -13.50 -31.75 -22.12
C GLU A 286 -14.13 -30.68 -23.02
N GLN A 287 -15.06 -31.06 -23.89
CA GLN A 287 -15.80 -30.11 -24.73
C GLN A 287 -16.63 -29.13 -23.88
N ARG A 288 -17.30 -29.58 -22.83
CA ARG A 288 -18.04 -28.72 -21.91
C ARG A 288 -17.09 -27.76 -21.18
N ALA A 289 -15.94 -28.23 -20.69
CA ALA A 289 -14.94 -27.39 -20.02
C ALA A 289 -14.36 -26.34 -20.98
N MET A 290 -14.12 -26.66 -22.24
CA MET A 290 -13.69 -25.69 -23.26
C MET A 290 -14.77 -24.64 -23.59
N ILE A 291 -16.04 -25.04 -23.65
CA ILE A 291 -17.16 -24.13 -23.89
C ILE A 291 -17.35 -23.17 -22.68
N GLU A 292 -17.19 -23.68 -21.46
CA GLU A 292 -17.27 -22.88 -20.22
C GLU A 292 -16.04 -21.96 -20.02
N ALA A 293 -14.89 -22.35 -20.56
CA ALA A 293 -13.64 -21.58 -20.42
C ALA A 293 -13.55 -20.40 -21.41
N ALA A 294 -14.15 -20.51 -22.59
CA ALA A 294 -14.06 -19.48 -23.64
C ALA A 294 -14.56 -18.09 -23.17
N PRO A 295 -15.67 -17.94 -22.42
CA PRO A 295 -16.13 -16.66 -21.92
C PRO A 295 -15.17 -16.05 -20.89
N ILE A 296 -14.55 -16.87 -20.05
CA ILE A 296 -13.59 -16.41 -19.01
C ILE A 296 -12.34 -15.85 -19.68
N GLU A 297 -11.80 -16.56 -20.67
CA GLU A 297 -10.62 -16.11 -21.40
C GLU A 297 -10.89 -14.82 -22.17
N GLN A 298 -12.01 -14.72 -22.86
CA GLN A 298 -12.41 -13.52 -23.57
C GLN A 298 -12.57 -12.33 -22.61
N THR A 299 -13.29 -12.49 -21.51
CA THR A 299 -13.51 -11.45 -20.50
C THR A 299 -12.19 -11.00 -19.87
N TYR A 300 -11.28 -11.95 -19.58
CA TYR A 300 -9.95 -11.63 -19.05
C TYR A 300 -9.14 -10.82 -20.05
N GLN A 301 -9.10 -11.20 -21.32
CA GLN A 301 -8.36 -10.51 -22.35
C GLN A 301 -8.92 -9.11 -22.64
N GLU A 302 -10.24 -8.95 -22.70
CA GLU A 302 -10.90 -7.65 -22.87
C GLU A 302 -10.60 -6.72 -21.69
N THR A 303 -10.72 -7.23 -20.45
CA THR A 303 -10.42 -6.47 -19.24
C THR A 303 -8.95 -6.07 -19.18
N LEU A 304 -8.05 -6.99 -19.54
CA LEU A 304 -6.61 -6.70 -19.60
C LEU A 304 -6.30 -5.64 -20.66
N ALA A 305 -6.89 -5.72 -21.83
CA ALA A 305 -6.69 -4.73 -22.90
C ALA A 305 -7.08 -3.32 -22.46
N LEU A 306 -8.21 -3.17 -21.75
CA LEU A 306 -8.61 -1.87 -21.18
C LEU A 306 -7.60 -1.34 -20.16
N HIS A 307 -7.06 -2.21 -19.31
CA HIS A 307 -6.04 -1.82 -18.32
C HIS A 307 -4.70 -1.47 -18.99
N VAL A 308 -4.31 -2.16 -20.04
CA VAL A 308 -3.12 -1.83 -20.84
C VAL A 308 -3.28 -0.47 -21.48
N GLN A 309 -4.42 -0.19 -22.12
CA GLN A 309 -4.71 1.11 -22.71
C GLN A 309 -4.71 2.24 -21.67
N ALA A 310 -5.33 2.01 -20.50
CA ALA A 310 -5.32 2.98 -19.41
C ALA A 310 -3.91 3.24 -18.87
N LYS A 311 -3.05 2.20 -18.83
CA LYS A 311 -1.64 2.33 -18.41
C LYS A 311 -0.82 3.11 -19.44
N HIS A 312 -0.96 2.85 -20.72
CA HIS A 312 -0.31 3.65 -21.77
C HIS A 312 -0.69 5.12 -21.64
N ALA A 313 -1.98 5.44 -21.52
CA ALA A 313 -2.44 6.81 -21.33
C ALA A 313 -1.92 7.43 -20.01
N GLN A 314 -1.67 6.62 -18.97
CA GLN A 314 -1.04 7.10 -17.74
C GLN A 314 0.44 7.43 -17.95
N VAL A 315 1.18 6.55 -18.60
CA VAL A 315 2.62 6.74 -18.91
C VAL A 315 2.82 7.99 -19.77
N GLU A 316 2.01 8.19 -20.79
CA GLU A 316 2.04 9.40 -21.64
C GLU A 316 1.82 10.68 -20.82
N ARG A 317 0.80 10.69 -19.94
CA ARG A 317 0.56 11.85 -19.07
C ARG A 317 1.73 12.13 -18.11
N VAL A 318 2.43 11.10 -17.66
CA VAL A 318 3.61 11.25 -16.80
C VAL A 318 4.80 11.79 -17.60
N GLU A 319 5.00 11.30 -18.83
CA GLU A 319 6.02 11.80 -19.75
C GLU A 319 5.82 13.30 -20.04
N ASP A 320 4.62 13.70 -20.48
CA ASP A 320 4.27 15.09 -20.76
C ASP A 320 4.52 16.00 -19.55
N ARG A 321 4.18 15.49 -18.37
CA ARG A 321 4.38 16.24 -17.12
C ARG A 321 5.84 16.39 -16.75
N LEU A 322 6.67 15.34 -16.95
CA LEU A 322 8.11 15.41 -16.69
C LEU A 322 8.77 16.38 -17.67
N GLU A 323 8.39 16.39 -18.94
CA GLU A 323 8.86 17.35 -19.93
C GLU A 323 8.54 18.80 -19.50
N LEU A 324 7.30 19.05 -19.10
CA LEU A 324 6.89 20.36 -18.58
C LEU A 324 7.69 20.78 -17.32
N LEU A 325 7.99 19.84 -16.41
CA LEU A 325 8.81 20.11 -15.24
C LEU A 325 10.27 20.40 -15.60
N ILE A 326 10.82 19.70 -16.57
CA ILE A 326 12.15 19.94 -17.13
C ILE A 326 12.24 21.35 -17.72
N ASP A 327 11.30 21.74 -18.57
CA ASP A 327 11.25 23.07 -19.16
C ASP A 327 11.20 24.17 -18.10
N ARG A 328 10.33 24.00 -17.10
CA ARG A 328 10.24 24.96 -15.96
C ARG A 328 11.53 25.03 -15.16
N GLN A 329 12.19 23.89 -14.94
CA GLN A 329 13.44 23.84 -14.19
C GLN A 329 14.60 24.45 -14.99
N GLN A 330 14.64 24.25 -16.29
CA GLN A 330 15.59 24.90 -17.20
C GLN A 330 15.42 26.43 -17.20
N ALA A 331 14.17 26.90 -17.29
CA ALA A 331 13.88 28.33 -17.20
C ALA A 331 14.35 28.95 -15.87
N ARG A 332 14.12 28.25 -14.74
CA ARG A 332 14.62 28.67 -13.42
C ARG A 332 16.15 28.71 -13.37
N LEU A 333 16.81 27.70 -13.92
CA LEU A 333 18.27 27.65 -13.99
C LEU A 333 18.83 28.82 -14.80
N GLN A 334 18.24 29.11 -15.97
CA GLN A 334 18.59 30.26 -16.79
C GLN A 334 18.39 31.59 -16.06
N GLN A 335 17.27 31.73 -15.33
CA GLN A 335 17.01 32.92 -14.52
C GLN A 335 18.06 33.10 -13.40
N THR A 336 18.43 32.00 -12.73
CA THR A 336 19.47 32.02 -11.68
C THR A 336 20.84 32.36 -12.31
N GLN A 337 21.15 31.84 -13.49
CA GLN A 337 22.38 32.18 -14.21
C GLN A 337 22.43 33.66 -14.60
N ALA A 338 21.32 34.21 -15.07
CA ALA A 338 21.20 35.62 -15.41
C ALA A 338 21.37 36.56 -14.19
N GLN A 339 21.11 36.05 -12.98
CA GLN A 339 21.28 36.78 -11.71
C GLN A 339 22.66 36.57 -11.06
N GLN A 340 23.68 36.23 -11.86
CA GLN A 340 25.04 36.01 -11.36
C GLN A 340 25.55 37.22 -10.57
N PRO A 341 26.03 37.00 -9.33
CA PRO A 341 26.59 38.08 -8.51
C PRO A 341 27.83 38.70 -9.18
N GLY A 342 27.87 40.02 -9.23
CA GLY A 342 28.98 40.77 -9.83
C GLY A 342 30.32 40.49 -9.13
N ILE A 343 31.42 40.98 -9.76
CA ILE A 343 32.81 40.76 -9.30
C ILE A 343 33.03 41.23 -7.86
N LEU A 344 32.37 42.32 -7.45
CA LEU A 344 32.47 42.96 -6.13
C LEU A 344 31.51 42.41 -5.07
N SER A 345 30.72 41.37 -5.40
CA SER A 345 29.76 40.77 -4.44
C SER A 345 30.49 40.03 -3.33
N LEU A 346 29.91 40.04 -2.12
CA LEU A 346 30.42 39.34 -0.94
C LEU A 346 30.62 37.84 -1.22
N PRO A 347 31.67 37.20 -0.66
CA PRO A 347 31.95 35.77 -0.82
C PRO A 347 30.76 34.87 -0.42
N ALA A 348 30.02 35.27 0.63
CA ALA A 348 28.82 34.55 1.08
C ALA A 348 27.71 34.55 0.01
N THR A 349 27.48 35.68 -0.67
CA THR A 349 26.47 35.79 -1.75
C THR A 349 26.85 34.93 -2.96
N LYS A 350 28.15 34.91 -3.31
CA LYS A 350 28.65 34.06 -4.40
C LYS A 350 28.47 32.58 -4.08
N ARG A 351 28.78 32.16 -2.83
CA ARG A 351 28.59 30.76 -2.39
C ARG A 351 27.11 30.38 -2.39
N ALA A 352 26.21 31.22 -1.88
CA ALA A 352 24.78 30.99 -1.89
C ALA A 352 24.24 30.80 -3.32
N TRP A 353 24.65 31.66 -4.25
CA TRP A 353 24.28 31.55 -5.67
C TRP A 353 24.81 30.26 -6.31
N GLN A 354 26.08 29.88 -6.05
CA GLN A 354 26.68 28.64 -6.53
C GLN A 354 25.93 27.42 -6.02
N ASN A 355 25.59 27.40 -4.72
CA ASN A 355 24.83 26.32 -4.12
C ASN A 355 23.42 26.20 -4.74
N GLN A 356 22.73 27.32 -4.94
CA GLN A 356 21.42 27.34 -5.59
C GLN A 356 21.51 26.82 -7.03
N GLN A 357 22.52 27.25 -7.79
CA GLN A 357 22.75 26.75 -9.16
C GLN A 357 23.02 25.25 -9.17
N ALA A 358 23.87 24.74 -8.27
CA ALA A 358 24.17 23.32 -8.15
C ALA A 358 22.93 22.49 -7.80
N GLN A 359 22.11 22.95 -6.86
CA GLN A 359 20.84 22.29 -6.52
C GLN A 359 19.87 22.23 -7.72
N GLN A 360 19.75 23.33 -8.48
CA GLN A 360 18.88 23.36 -9.64
C GLN A 360 19.38 22.44 -10.77
N GLN A 361 20.70 22.35 -10.97
CA GLN A 361 21.31 21.42 -11.91
C GLN A 361 21.09 19.96 -11.52
N ALA A 362 21.31 19.63 -10.22
CA ALA A 362 21.07 18.29 -9.71
C ALA A 362 19.59 17.87 -9.90
N ARG A 363 18.65 18.77 -9.59
CA ARG A 363 17.22 18.54 -9.82
C ARG A 363 16.88 18.31 -11.30
N LEU A 364 17.46 19.09 -12.20
CA LEU A 364 17.27 18.92 -13.63
C LEU A 364 17.79 17.56 -14.10
N GLN A 365 18.95 17.12 -13.61
CA GLN A 365 19.52 15.82 -13.92
C GLN A 365 18.61 14.67 -13.44
N THR A 366 18.06 14.77 -12.21
CA THR A 366 17.11 13.80 -11.67
C THR A 366 15.85 13.69 -12.54
N LEU A 367 15.29 14.84 -12.98
CA LEU A 367 14.11 14.84 -13.85
C LEU A 367 14.39 14.15 -15.20
N HIS A 368 15.60 14.34 -15.78
CA HIS A 368 15.99 13.65 -17.01
C HIS A 368 16.10 12.13 -16.82
N VAL A 369 16.69 11.66 -15.71
CA VAL A 369 16.76 10.22 -15.40
C VAL A 369 15.36 9.62 -15.29
N HIS A 370 14.44 10.31 -14.60
CA HIS A 370 13.05 9.85 -14.51
C HIS A 370 12.35 9.82 -15.89
N LEU A 371 12.57 10.82 -16.72
CA LEU A 371 12.01 10.85 -18.08
C LEU A 371 12.53 9.67 -18.93
N GLU A 372 13.81 9.35 -18.82
CA GLU A 372 14.39 8.19 -19.49
C GLU A 372 13.76 6.88 -19.00
N THR A 373 13.60 6.72 -17.69
CA THR A 373 12.95 5.54 -17.10
C THR A 373 11.50 5.39 -17.59
N VAL A 374 10.75 6.49 -17.64
CA VAL A 374 9.36 6.48 -18.14
C VAL A 374 9.30 6.11 -19.62
N ARG A 375 10.22 6.60 -20.42
CA ARG A 375 10.36 6.24 -21.84
C ARG A 375 10.73 4.77 -22.03
N GLU A 376 11.64 4.23 -21.23
CA GLU A 376 11.96 2.79 -21.22
C GLU A 376 10.73 1.92 -20.91
N ILE A 377 9.90 2.33 -19.94
CA ILE A 377 8.63 1.66 -19.62
C ILE A 377 7.67 1.74 -20.81
N LYS A 378 7.55 2.91 -21.44
CA LYS A 378 6.69 3.15 -22.60
C LYS A 378 7.10 2.29 -23.80
N ASP A 379 8.39 2.25 -24.10
CA ASP A 379 8.95 1.52 -25.23
C ASP A 379 9.04 0.00 -25.00
N GLY A 380 8.72 -0.45 -23.77
CA GLY A 380 8.69 -1.87 -23.42
C GLY A 380 10.06 -2.54 -23.43
N MET A 381 11.15 -1.78 -23.33
CA MET A 381 12.53 -2.32 -23.37
C MET A 381 12.87 -3.14 -22.13
N GLY A 382 12.23 -2.88 -20.97
CA GLY A 382 12.31 -3.74 -19.78
C GLY A 382 13.72 -3.86 -19.17
N ILE A 383 14.59 -2.87 -19.36
CA ILE A 383 15.98 -2.91 -18.90
C ILE A 383 16.05 -2.53 -17.42
N HIS A 384 15.37 -1.44 -17.03
CA HIS A 384 15.39 -0.91 -15.66
C HIS A 384 13.99 -0.82 -15.02
N GLY A 385 12.94 -1.24 -15.74
CA GLY A 385 11.57 -1.17 -15.25
C GLY A 385 10.63 -2.22 -15.84
N PRO A 386 9.50 -2.52 -15.18
CA PRO A 386 8.52 -3.47 -15.70
C PRO A 386 7.84 -2.92 -16.95
N LYS A 387 7.49 -3.81 -17.88
CA LYS A 387 6.73 -3.43 -19.09
C LYS A 387 5.33 -2.93 -18.73
N VAL A 388 4.76 -2.09 -19.59
CA VAL A 388 3.40 -1.55 -19.41
C VAL A 388 2.37 -2.68 -19.22
N GLU A 389 2.48 -3.76 -20.00
CA GLU A 389 1.60 -4.92 -19.89
C GLU A 389 1.70 -5.63 -18.53
N GLU A 390 2.91 -5.72 -17.96
CA GLU A 390 3.10 -6.31 -16.62
C GLU A 390 2.45 -5.45 -15.53
N LEU A 391 2.63 -4.12 -15.62
CA LEU A 391 1.99 -3.19 -14.69
C LEU A 391 0.47 -3.21 -14.82
N ALA A 392 -0.04 -3.27 -16.06
CA ALA A 392 -1.47 -3.40 -16.34
C ALA A 392 -2.03 -4.72 -15.82
N THR A 393 -1.32 -5.83 -16.05
CA THR A 393 -1.70 -7.16 -15.58
C THR A 393 -1.77 -7.21 -14.06
N ARG A 394 -0.75 -6.70 -13.36
CA ARG A 394 -0.75 -6.63 -11.88
C ARG A 394 -1.94 -5.81 -11.37
N LYS A 395 -2.20 -4.66 -11.98
CA LYS A 395 -3.31 -3.79 -11.60
C LYS A 395 -4.67 -4.45 -11.87
N MET A 396 -4.87 -5.00 -13.06
CA MET A 396 -6.11 -5.69 -13.45
C MET A 396 -6.42 -6.85 -12.50
N ARG A 397 -5.41 -7.69 -12.19
CA ARG A 397 -5.57 -8.83 -11.27
C ARG A 397 -5.87 -8.40 -9.83
N ALA A 398 -5.33 -7.26 -9.40
CA ALA A 398 -5.63 -6.69 -8.08
C ALA A 398 -7.05 -6.10 -7.99
N GLU A 399 -7.54 -5.52 -9.08
CA GLU A 399 -8.89 -4.94 -9.15
C GLU A 399 -9.98 -5.99 -9.46
N ASN A 400 -9.61 -7.13 -10.08
CA ASN A 400 -10.52 -8.20 -10.46
C ASN A 400 -10.01 -9.57 -9.97
N PRO A 401 -9.92 -9.82 -8.67
CA PRO A 401 -9.30 -11.03 -8.11
C PRO A 401 -10.06 -12.31 -8.47
N GLU A 402 -11.40 -12.26 -8.57
CA GLU A 402 -12.21 -13.42 -8.97
C GLU A 402 -11.91 -13.83 -10.41
N LEU A 403 -11.95 -12.88 -11.35
CA LEU A 403 -11.62 -13.14 -12.75
C LEU A 403 -10.18 -13.66 -12.91
N ALA A 404 -9.23 -13.15 -12.13
CA ALA A 404 -7.85 -13.63 -12.12
C ALA A 404 -7.74 -15.07 -11.60
N SER A 405 -8.51 -15.41 -10.55
CA SER A 405 -8.56 -16.77 -9.97
C SER A 405 -9.17 -17.77 -10.95
N ASP A 406 -10.27 -17.40 -11.58
CA ASP A 406 -10.98 -18.27 -12.54
C ASP A 406 -10.11 -18.52 -13.78
N TRP A 407 -9.42 -17.50 -14.26
CA TRP A 407 -8.48 -17.62 -15.37
C TRP A 407 -7.27 -18.48 -15.03
N ASP A 408 -6.69 -18.34 -13.82
CA ASP A 408 -5.58 -19.20 -13.36
C ASP A 408 -6.01 -20.67 -13.24
N ALA A 409 -7.20 -20.92 -12.69
CA ALA A 409 -7.77 -22.27 -12.58
C ALA A 409 -7.99 -22.90 -13.97
N MET A 410 -8.52 -22.13 -14.92
CA MET A 410 -8.70 -22.55 -16.30
C MET A 410 -7.35 -22.91 -16.96
N ARG A 411 -6.34 -22.05 -16.83
CA ARG A 411 -5.00 -22.30 -17.39
C ARG A 411 -4.30 -23.49 -16.75
N GLU A 412 -4.49 -23.70 -15.46
CA GLU A 412 -3.93 -24.86 -14.78
C GLU A 412 -4.59 -26.15 -15.26
N ALA A 413 -5.92 -26.16 -15.43
CA ALA A 413 -6.65 -27.29 -16.02
C ALA A 413 -6.15 -27.59 -17.44
N ALA A 414 -5.98 -26.58 -18.28
CA ALA A 414 -5.46 -26.73 -19.64
C ALA A 414 -4.03 -27.31 -19.67
N ARG A 415 -3.13 -26.87 -18.75
CA ARG A 415 -1.77 -27.42 -18.64
C ARG A 415 -1.79 -28.89 -18.21
N ARG A 416 -2.62 -29.26 -17.23
CA ARG A 416 -2.75 -30.65 -16.78
C ARG A 416 -3.21 -31.55 -17.92
N HIS A 417 -4.20 -31.06 -18.70
CA HIS A 417 -4.70 -31.77 -19.86
C HIS A 417 -3.62 -31.99 -20.94
N GLN A 418 -2.85 -30.95 -21.29
CA GLN A 418 -1.72 -31.08 -22.22
C GLN A 418 -0.66 -32.08 -21.74
N MET A 419 -0.35 -32.10 -20.44
CA MET A 419 0.59 -33.06 -19.89
C MET A 419 0.08 -34.49 -19.97
N MET A 420 -1.21 -34.73 -19.73
CA MET A 420 -1.85 -36.04 -19.88
C MET A 420 -1.83 -36.51 -21.34
N GLN A 421 -2.17 -35.64 -22.28
CA GLN A 421 -2.12 -35.98 -23.72
C GLN A 421 -0.69 -36.35 -24.15
N LYS A 422 0.30 -35.60 -23.77
CA LYS A 422 1.70 -35.91 -24.08
C LYS A 422 2.15 -37.24 -23.48
N LYS A 423 1.71 -37.54 -22.27
CA LYS A 423 1.99 -38.84 -21.62
C LYS A 423 1.34 -40.02 -22.36
N GLN A 424 0.07 -39.89 -22.72
CA GLN A 424 -0.64 -40.91 -23.50
C GLN A 424 -0.02 -41.10 -24.89
N GLU A 425 0.43 -40.04 -25.54
CA GLU A 425 1.11 -40.15 -26.83
C GLU A 425 2.45 -40.86 -26.70
N GLN A 426 3.22 -40.59 -25.65
CA GLN A 426 4.45 -41.32 -25.36
C GLN A 426 4.21 -42.78 -25.07
N GLU A 427 3.20 -43.13 -24.28
CA GLU A 427 2.83 -44.51 -23.99
C GLU A 427 2.37 -45.24 -25.26
N ARG A 428 1.60 -44.59 -26.15
CA ARG A 428 1.22 -45.16 -27.46
C ARG A 428 2.44 -45.40 -28.35
N LYS A 429 3.40 -44.48 -28.41
CA LYS A 429 4.64 -44.67 -29.16
C LYS A 429 5.45 -45.83 -28.64
N GLN A 430 5.65 -45.94 -27.34
CA GLN A 430 6.35 -47.06 -26.69
C GLN A 430 5.65 -48.40 -26.94
N ALA A 431 4.31 -48.44 -26.84
CA ALA A 431 3.55 -49.63 -27.13
C ALA A 431 3.65 -50.08 -28.61
N GLN A 432 3.71 -49.10 -29.54
CA GLN A 432 3.94 -49.41 -30.97
C GLN A 432 5.35 -49.93 -31.24
N GLU A 433 6.38 -49.36 -30.63
CA GLU A 433 7.76 -49.82 -30.74
C GLU A 433 7.92 -51.25 -30.17
N GLN A 434 7.29 -51.51 -29.02
CA GLN A 434 7.29 -52.87 -28.45
C GLN A 434 6.57 -53.88 -29.33
N ARG A 435 5.46 -53.50 -29.99
CA ARG A 435 4.77 -54.39 -30.93
C ARG A 435 5.58 -54.63 -32.20
N GLN A 436 6.30 -53.64 -32.74
CA GLN A 436 7.17 -53.80 -33.90
C GLN A 436 8.41 -54.61 -33.56
N GLY A 437 9.02 -54.42 -32.38
CA GLY A 437 10.14 -55.25 -31.91
C GLY A 437 9.78 -56.71 -31.69
N ARG A 438 8.55 -57.00 -31.17
CA ARG A 438 8.03 -58.36 -31.04
C ARG A 438 7.74 -59.04 -32.40
N SER A 439 7.24 -58.32 -33.38
CA SER A 439 6.97 -58.88 -34.71
C SER A 439 8.24 -59.19 -35.50
N GLN A 440 9.32 -58.40 -35.29
CA GLN A 440 10.64 -58.69 -35.89
C GLN A 440 11.32 -59.87 -35.22
N SER A 441 11.19 -60.05 -33.90
CA SER A 441 11.79 -61.25 -33.21
C SER A 441 11.08 -62.55 -33.53
N LEU A 442 9.79 -62.52 -33.85
CA LEU A 442 9.03 -63.72 -34.31
C LEU A 442 9.27 -64.07 -35.78
N GLY A 443 9.77 -63.11 -36.60
CA GLY A 443 10.18 -63.37 -37.99
C GLY A 443 11.57 -64.01 -38.17
N LEU A 444 12.43 -63.89 -37.16
CA LEU A 444 13.81 -64.44 -37.20
C LEU A 444 13.93 -65.91 -36.73
N ASN A 445 12.85 -66.52 -36.20
CA ASN A 445 12.82 -67.92 -35.77
C ASN A 445 12.13 -68.86 -36.77
N ARG A 446 12.01 -68.48 -38.03
CA ARG A 446 11.50 -69.32 -39.13
C ARG A 446 12.44 -69.32 -40.34
N ASN A 447 13.65 -69.76 -40.15
CA ASN A 447 14.52 -70.24 -41.20
C ASN A 447 15.40 -71.36 -40.66
#